data_024ea325567b79b9ea659d3be9c479fa
#
_entry.id   024ea325567b79b9ea659d3be9c479fa
#
_cell.length_a   1.000
_cell.length_b   1.000
_cell.length_c   1.000
_cell.angle_alpha   90.00
_cell.angle_beta   90.00
_cell.angle_gamma   90.00
#
_symmetry.space_group_name_H-M   'P 1'
#
loop_
_entity.id
_entity.type
_entity.pdbx_description
1 polymer ?
#
loop_
_entity_poly.entity_id
_entity_poly.type
_entity_poly.pdbx_seq_one_letter_code
_entity_poly.pdbx_strand_id
1 'polypeptide(L)'
;MPRPPCATAARPSAPDLTQPQPAVFGHVVKTSDTHPIIISPFFPAELLPVLSAHLHPPTAAELSSGRPFLMTSAIDVPSLLLSFVPPSPNTLVPSLHGFRQHPSPTALGNLLLSSCPGKRLRMEGPVRGRGPVCRDLSTDLRRIKNEGVGCLVCCLDNVELAHLGVPWETYREVAAETGLDVIRLPMPDGFTPVSMALFDSQVGLIATEYTLKGANVLVHCRGGVGRAGLTACAWAIKMGFVQPHPSLSLVAQSSNGPIPAELEHQIVMSTVERVIAMIRSRRGLKAIESFEQVQFLASYVRWLRAAQGERL
;
A
#
# COMPACT_ATOMS: atom_id res chain seq x y z
N MET A 1 -2.63 6.92 43.08
CA MET A 1 -1.25 7.04 42.55
C MET A 1 -1.31 7.61 41.15
N PRO A 2 -0.68 8.75 40.85
CA PRO A 2 -0.72 9.35 39.53
C PRO A 2 0.15 8.57 38.55
N ARG A 3 -0.30 8.42 37.32
CA ARG A 3 0.43 7.78 36.21
C ARG A 3 1.64 8.65 35.81
N PRO A 4 2.79 8.04 35.46
CA PRO A 4 3.94 8.79 34.98
C PRO A 4 3.65 9.39 33.59
N PRO A 5 4.26 10.54 33.24
CA PRO A 5 4.06 11.19 31.95
C PRO A 5 4.67 10.36 30.82
N CYS A 6 3.96 10.28 29.70
CA CYS A 6 4.37 9.64 28.48
C CYS A 6 5.66 10.32 27.95
N ALA A 7 6.74 9.57 27.85
CA ALA A 7 7.99 10.05 27.28
C ALA A 7 7.80 10.31 25.78
N THR A 8 7.92 11.56 25.36
CA THR A 8 8.01 11.95 23.96
C THR A 8 9.21 11.27 23.32
N ALA A 9 8.97 10.37 22.37
CA ALA A 9 10.02 9.75 21.57
C ALA A 9 10.82 10.82 20.86
N ALA A 10 12.11 10.91 21.17
CA ALA A 10 13.05 11.82 20.51
C ALA A 10 13.09 11.51 19.01
N ARG A 11 12.95 12.52 18.16
CA ARG A 11 13.21 12.40 16.73
C ARG A 11 14.62 11.85 16.52
N PRO A 12 14.84 10.88 15.63
CA PRO A 12 16.20 10.42 15.31
C PRO A 12 17.02 11.63 14.84
N SER A 13 18.14 11.85 15.47
CA SER A 13 19.12 12.88 15.09
C SER A 13 19.53 12.69 13.63
N ALA A 14 19.69 13.80 12.90
CA ALA A 14 20.20 13.77 11.54
C ALA A 14 21.55 13.03 11.53
N PRO A 15 21.86 12.22 10.49
CA PRO A 15 23.11 11.49 10.41
C PRO A 15 24.29 12.49 10.43
N ASP A 16 25.29 12.19 11.23
CA ASP A 16 26.53 12.95 11.28
C ASP A 16 27.28 12.78 9.95
N LEU A 17 27.26 13.82 9.13
CA LEU A 17 27.90 13.85 7.80
C LEU A 17 29.43 14.05 7.86
N THR A 18 30.00 14.16 9.04
CA THR A 18 31.45 14.42 9.19
C THR A 18 32.30 13.14 9.15
N GLN A 19 31.69 11.95 9.29
CA GLN A 19 32.43 10.69 9.16
C GLN A 19 32.56 10.25 7.69
N PRO A 20 33.72 9.70 7.28
CA PRO A 20 33.90 9.20 5.93
C PRO A 20 32.92 8.07 5.66
N GLN A 21 32.08 8.29 4.69
CA GLN A 21 31.06 7.28 4.30
C GLN A 21 31.73 6.10 3.59
N PRO A 22 31.33 4.85 3.86
CA PRO A 22 31.88 3.70 3.14
C PRO A 22 31.60 3.87 1.65
N ALA A 23 32.62 3.74 0.83
CA ALA A 23 32.54 3.87 -0.61
C ALA A 23 33.03 2.59 -1.31
N VAL A 24 32.36 2.22 -2.39
CA VAL A 24 32.73 1.10 -3.28
C VAL A 24 32.90 1.67 -4.68
N PHE A 25 34.09 1.50 -5.27
CA PHE A 25 34.45 2.06 -6.58
C PHE A 25 34.13 3.57 -6.69
N GLY A 26 34.44 4.37 -5.66
CA GLY A 26 34.20 5.80 -5.63
C GLY A 26 32.74 6.23 -5.42
N HIS A 27 31.80 5.29 -5.30
CA HIS A 27 30.39 5.57 -5.01
C HIS A 27 30.09 5.33 -3.53
N VAL A 28 29.40 6.29 -2.91
CA VAL A 28 28.93 6.18 -1.54
C VAL A 28 27.94 5.01 -1.42
N VAL A 29 28.17 4.12 -0.45
CA VAL A 29 27.26 3.01 -0.15
C VAL A 29 26.03 3.53 0.61
N LYS A 30 24.86 3.29 0.07
CA LYS A 30 23.59 3.61 0.74
C LYS A 30 23.27 2.56 1.79
N THR A 31 23.44 2.89 3.06
CA THR A 31 23.10 2.01 4.21
C THR A 31 21.72 2.35 4.78
N SER A 32 21.25 1.54 5.74
CA SER A 32 20.01 1.86 6.47
C SER A 32 20.13 3.13 7.29
N ASP A 33 21.33 3.48 7.76
CA ASP A 33 21.55 4.68 8.60
C ASP A 33 21.72 5.94 7.75
N THR A 34 22.54 5.88 6.70
CA THR A 34 22.80 7.04 5.84
C THR A 34 21.62 7.37 4.92
N HIS A 35 20.87 6.36 4.51
CA HIS A 35 19.70 6.49 3.63
C HIS A 35 18.56 5.62 4.16
N PRO A 36 17.80 6.07 5.14
CA PRO A 36 16.68 5.32 5.68
C PRO A 36 15.73 4.79 4.59
N ILE A 37 15.12 3.62 4.86
CA ILE A 37 14.16 3.06 3.93
C ILE A 37 12.98 4.03 3.74
N ILE A 38 12.62 4.30 2.48
CA ILE A 38 11.49 5.17 2.16
C ILE A 38 10.21 4.35 2.29
N ILE A 39 9.37 4.74 3.23
CA ILE A 39 8.04 4.17 3.45
C ILE A 39 7.01 5.19 2.95
N SER A 40 6.16 4.77 2.03
CA SER A 40 5.14 5.63 1.44
C SER A 40 3.76 5.13 1.86
N PRO A 41 3.02 5.86 2.72
CA PRO A 41 1.65 5.50 3.06
C PRO A 41 0.73 5.74 1.85
N PHE A 42 -0.24 4.83 1.64
CA PHE A 42 -1.22 4.97 0.56
C PHE A 42 -2.14 6.17 0.82
N PHE A 43 -2.59 6.34 2.05
CA PHE A 43 -3.32 7.52 2.47
C PHE A 43 -2.48 8.40 3.40
N PRO A 44 -2.56 9.73 3.30
CA PRO A 44 -2.11 10.62 4.37
C PRO A 44 -2.79 10.26 5.69
N ALA A 45 -2.07 10.37 6.80
CA ALA A 45 -2.59 10.01 8.11
C ALA A 45 -3.85 10.84 8.47
N GLU A 46 -3.92 12.06 7.99
CA GLU A 46 -5.02 12.99 8.22
C GLU A 46 -6.34 12.56 7.54
N LEU A 47 -6.26 11.75 6.48
CA LEU A 47 -7.44 11.23 5.80
C LEU A 47 -7.99 9.94 6.44
N LEU A 48 -7.19 9.21 7.22
CA LEU A 48 -7.63 7.95 7.81
C LEU A 48 -8.86 8.08 8.71
N PRO A 49 -9.00 9.09 9.58
CA PRO A 49 -10.22 9.28 10.37
C PRO A 49 -11.46 9.52 9.51
N VAL A 50 -11.32 10.31 8.42
CA VAL A 50 -12.41 10.58 7.49
C VAL A 50 -12.83 9.29 6.78
N LEU A 51 -11.86 8.52 6.27
CA LEU A 51 -12.12 7.25 5.61
C LEU A 51 -12.76 6.24 6.57
N SER A 52 -12.26 6.16 7.81
CA SER A 52 -12.80 5.28 8.86
C SER A 52 -14.28 5.58 9.17
N ALA A 53 -14.65 6.85 9.20
CA ALA A 53 -16.04 7.27 9.48
C ALA A 53 -17.03 6.87 8.36
N HIS A 54 -16.53 6.56 7.17
CA HIS A 54 -17.33 6.18 6.00
C HIS A 54 -17.23 4.70 5.65
N LEU A 55 -16.49 3.91 6.44
CA LEU A 55 -16.44 2.46 6.27
C LEU A 55 -17.70 1.81 6.85
N HIS A 56 -18.34 0.98 6.05
CA HIS A 56 -19.29 0.01 6.56
C HIS A 56 -18.53 -1.26 6.99
N PRO A 57 -18.64 -1.69 8.25
CA PRO A 57 -18.08 -2.97 8.65
C PRO A 57 -18.73 -4.08 7.81
N PRO A 58 -17.94 -4.95 7.19
CA PRO A 58 -18.49 -6.04 6.39
C PRO A 58 -19.28 -6.99 7.28
N THR A 59 -20.42 -7.44 6.80
CA THR A 59 -21.18 -8.51 7.43
C THR A 59 -20.46 -9.85 7.23
N ALA A 60 -20.76 -10.85 8.07
CA ALA A 60 -20.19 -12.20 7.93
C ALA A 60 -20.48 -12.80 6.54
N ALA A 61 -21.66 -12.49 5.95
CA ALA A 61 -22.03 -12.92 4.61
C ALA A 61 -21.18 -12.25 3.52
N GLU A 62 -20.87 -10.98 3.65
CA GLU A 62 -20.01 -10.25 2.72
C GLU A 62 -18.56 -10.73 2.79
N LEU A 63 -18.05 -11.02 3.98
CA LEU A 63 -16.74 -11.64 4.18
C LEU A 63 -16.63 -12.99 3.47
N SER A 64 -17.65 -13.82 3.55
CA SER A 64 -17.69 -15.14 2.91
C SER A 64 -17.92 -15.10 1.40
N SER A 65 -18.57 -14.05 0.87
CA SER A 65 -18.91 -13.92 -0.55
C SER A 65 -17.79 -13.31 -1.42
N GLY A 66 -16.67 -12.88 -0.81
CA GLY A 66 -15.59 -12.22 -1.54
C GLY A 66 -15.93 -10.82 -2.06
N ARG A 67 -17.08 -10.26 -1.66
CA ARG A 67 -17.50 -8.92 -2.09
C ARG A 67 -16.52 -7.85 -1.64
N PRO A 68 -16.30 -6.79 -2.44
CA PRO A 68 -15.56 -5.62 -1.99
C PRO A 68 -16.26 -5.00 -0.77
N PHE A 69 -15.46 -4.48 0.15
CA PHE A 69 -15.97 -3.73 1.30
C PHE A 69 -16.47 -2.39 0.80
N LEU A 70 -17.75 -2.10 0.99
CA LEU A 70 -18.35 -0.89 0.47
C LEU A 70 -18.01 0.29 1.38
N MET A 71 -17.34 1.31 0.82
CA MET A 71 -17.45 2.65 1.36
C MET A 71 -18.80 3.25 0.94
N THR A 72 -19.37 4.11 1.77
CA THR A 72 -20.53 4.91 1.34
C THR A 72 -20.14 5.72 0.11
N SER A 73 -21.02 5.78 -0.88
CA SER A 73 -20.85 6.55 -2.12
C SER A 73 -20.73 8.08 -1.92
N ALA A 74 -20.79 8.55 -0.67
CA ALA A 74 -20.77 9.98 -0.32
C ALA A 74 -19.40 10.66 -0.52
N ILE A 75 -18.30 9.91 -0.66
CA ILE A 75 -16.96 10.49 -0.82
C ILE A 75 -16.27 9.93 -2.07
N ASP A 76 -15.83 10.83 -2.94
CA ASP A 76 -14.93 10.51 -4.03
C ASP A 76 -13.48 10.48 -3.51
N VAL A 77 -13.06 9.31 -3.00
CA VAL A 77 -11.75 9.11 -2.38
C VAL A 77 -10.59 9.44 -3.33
N PRO A 78 -10.59 9.03 -4.62
CA PRO A 78 -9.56 9.44 -5.56
C PRO A 78 -9.40 10.96 -5.67
N SER A 79 -10.49 11.69 -5.85
CA SER A 79 -10.45 13.15 -5.94
C SER A 79 -10.01 13.80 -4.63
N LEU A 80 -10.48 13.27 -3.49
CA LEU A 80 -10.05 13.72 -2.16
C LEU A 80 -8.54 13.55 -1.97
N LEU A 81 -7.99 12.37 -2.32
CA LEU A 81 -6.57 12.10 -2.19
C LEU A 81 -5.72 12.94 -3.14
N LEU A 82 -6.14 13.10 -4.39
CA LEU A 82 -5.38 13.83 -5.40
C LEU A 82 -5.38 15.36 -5.16
N SER A 83 -6.42 15.87 -4.53
CA SER A 83 -6.52 17.29 -4.13
C SER A 83 -5.94 17.58 -2.74
N PHE A 84 -5.54 16.55 -1.99
CA PHE A 84 -5.02 16.71 -0.64
C PHE A 84 -3.70 17.46 -0.63
N VAL A 85 -3.69 18.63 0.02
CA VAL A 85 -2.49 19.41 0.32
C VAL A 85 -2.15 19.20 1.79
N PRO A 86 -0.96 18.67 2.14
CA PRO A 86 -0.57 18.53 3.54
C PRO A 86 -0.61 19.90 4.23
N PRO A 87 -1.11 19.99 5.47
CA PRO A 87 -1.09 21.23 6.22
C PRO A 87 0.36 21.71 6.36
N SER A 88 0.58 23.01 6.11
CA SER A 88 1.89 23.62 6.34
C SER A 88 2.24 23.48 7.83
N PRO A 89 3.52 23.20 8.19
CA PRO A 89 3.92 23.06 9.59
C PRO A 89 3.62 24.28 10.46
N ASN A 90 3.34 25.44 9.85
CA ASN A 90 2.97 26.69 10.53
C ASN A 90 1.47 27.01 10.47
N THR A 91 0.67 26.16 9.84
CA THR A 91 -0.78 26.37 9.82
C THR A 91 -1.35 25.74 11.08
N LEU A 92 -1.86 26.57 12.00
CA LEU A 92 -2.78 26.10 13.03
C LEU A 92 -3.92 25.42 12.30
N VAL A 93 -3.94 24.08 12.33
CA VAL A 93 -5.00 23.31 11.71
C VAL A 93 -6.29 23.80 12.34
N PRO A 94 -7.24 24.41 11.59
CA PRO A 94 -8.55 24.64 12.13
C PRO A 94 -9.04 23.26 12.56
N SER A 95 -9.22 23.09 13.86
CA SER A 95 -9.77 21.87 14.42
C SER A 95 -11.00 21.51 13.58
N LEU A 96 -11.01 20.35 12.94
CA LEU A 96 -12.17 19.84 12.20
C LEU A 96 -13.34 19.53 13.18
N HIS A 97 -13.57 20.42 14.13
CA HIS A 97 -14.59 20.34 15.19
C HIS A 97 -16.02 20.49 14.66
N GLY A 98 -16.19 20.64 13.34
CA GLY A 98 -17.51 20.72 12.71
C GLY A 98 -18.11 19.39 12.27
N PHE A 99 -17.30 18.35 12.06
CA PHE A 99 -17.81 17.00 11.84
C PHE A 99 -18.02 16.35 13.20
N ARG A 100 -19.28 16.16 13.60
CA ARG A 100 -19.60 15.32 14.76
C ARG A 100 -18.86 14.00 14.55
N GLN A 101 -17.80 13.79 15.35
CA GLN A 101 -17.14 12.51 15.46
C GLN A 101 -18.13 11.56 16.12
N HIS A 102 -18.94 10.88 15.32
CA HIS A 102 -19.44 9.59 15.75
C HIS A 102 -18.18 8.74 15.91
N PRO A 103 -17.94 8.15 17.07
CA PRO A 103 -16.83 7.20 17.22
C PRO A 103 -17.05 6.12 16.17
N SER A 104 -16.20 6.11 15.14
CA SER A 104 -16.22 5.02 14.16
C SER A 104 -15.88 3.75 14.92
N PRO A 105 -16.72 2.71 14.91
CA PRO A 105 -16.45 1.47 15.62
C PRO A 105 -15.20 0.75 15.08
N THR A 106 -14.69 1.17 13.91
CA THR A 106 -13.54 0.59 13.24
C THR A 106 -12.54 1.68 12.85
N ALA A 107 -11.36 1.70 13.48
CA ALA A 107 -10.25 2.48 12.99
C ALA A 107 -9.65 1.77 11.75
N LEU A 108 -9.47 2.50 10.64
CA LEU A 108 -8.82 1.97 9.45
C LEU A 108 -7.30 2.03 9.61
N GLY A 109 -6.62 0.91 9.45
CA GLY A 109 -5.19 0.86 9.24
C GLY A 109 -4.81 1.23 7.80
N ASN A 110 -3.60 1.71 7.61
CA ASN A 110 -3.09 2.13 6.30
C ASN A 110 -2.34 0.99 5.60
N LEU A 111 -2.25 1.07 4.28
CA LEU A 111 -1.34 0.26 3.50
C LEU A 111 -0.14 1.13 3.12
N LEU A 112 1.06 0.64 3.42
CA LEU A 112 2.32 1.32 3.19
C LEU A 112 3.13 0.57 2.15
N LEU A 113 3.98 1.28 1.41
CA LEU A 113 4.84 0.70 0.38
C LEU A 113 6.31 1.02 0.63
N SER A 114 7.17 0.02 0.44
CA SER A 114 8.62 0.23 0.46
C SER A 114 9.35 -0.66 -0.55
N SER A 115 10.63 -0.38 -0.75
CA SER A 115 11.53 -1.37 -1.36
C SER A 115 11.81 -2.51 -0.39
N CYS A 116 12.44 -3.61 -0.87
CA CYS A 116 12.81 -4.73 -0.01
C CYS A 116 13.66 -4.24 1.19
N PRO A 117 13.24 -4.51 2.44
CA PRO A 117 14.05 -4.25 3.63
C PRO A 117 15.32 -5.12 3.61
N GLY A 118 16.41 -4.59 4.14
CA GLY A 118 17.68 -5.33 4.24
C GLY A 118 18.40 -5.60 2.92
N LYS A 119 17.90 -5.15 1.78
CA LYS A 119 18.46 -5.50 0.46
C LYS A 119 19.88 -5.03 0.25
N ARG A 120 20.68 -5.88 -0.41
CA ARG A 120 22.05 -5.60 -0.86
C ARG A 120 22.10 -5.66 -2.38
N LEU A 121 22.62 -4.63 -3.01
CA LEU A 121 22.66 -4.50 -4.47
C LEU A 121 23.94 -3.80 -4.92
N ARG A 122 24.49 -4.24 -6.05
CA ARG A 122 25.64 -3.59 -6.72
C ARG A 122 26.87 -3.46 -5.83
N MET A 123 27.10 -4.47 -4.99
CA MET A 123 28.27 -4.48 -4.10
C MET A 123 29.57 -4.68 -4.87
N GLU A 124 29.52 -5.23 -6.10
CA GLU A 124 30.66 -5.47 -6.98
C GLU A 124 30.95 -4.27 -7.90
N GLY A 125 30.14 -3.20 -7.82
CA GLY A 125 30.31 -1.98 -8.61
C GLY A 125 29.01 -1.34 -9.05
N PRO A 126 29.08 -0.09 -9.55
CA PRO A 126 27.90 0.65 -9.99
C PRO A 126 27.34 0.03 -11.27
N VAL A 127 26.01 0.00 -11.37
CA VAL A 127 25.29 -0.45 -12.56
C VAL A 127 24.42 0.69 -13.08
N ARG A 128 24.62 1.07 -14.35
CA ARG A 128 23.89 2.18 -15.00
C ARG A 128 23.90 3.47 -14.16
N GLY A 129 25.06 3.84 -13.62
CA GLY A 129 25.25 5.06 -12.81
C GLY A 129 24.63 5.01 -11.40
N ARG A 130 24.07 3.87 -10.99
CA ARG A 130 23.51 3.68 -9.64
C ARG A 130 24.53 3.03 -8.73
N GLY A 131 24.87 3.68 -7.64
CA GLY A 131 25.80 3.19 -6.64
C GLY A 131 25.29 2.00 -5.80
N PRO A 132 26.16 1.43 -4.96
CA PRO A 132 25.85 0.27 -4.13
C PRO A 132 24.80 0.59 -3.06
N VAL A 133 24.07 -0.44 -2.66
CA VAL A 133 23.10 -0.39 -1.57
C VAL A 133 23.40 -1.57 -0.65
N CYS A 134 23.63 -1.31 0.63
CA CYS A 134 23.84 -2.34 1.66
C CYS A 134 23.02 -1.97 2.89
N ARG A 135 21.80 -2.50 2.96
CA ARG A 135 20.87 -2.22 4.05
C ARG A 135 20.97 -3.29 5.12
N ASP A 136 20.71 -2.91 6.36
CA ASP A 136 20.55 -3.80 7.49
C ASP A 136 19.07 -4.15 7.67
N LEU A 137 18.76 -5.46 7.70
CA LEU A 137 17.39 -5.95 7.77
C LEU A 137 16.73 -5.59 9.11
N SER A 138 17.42 -5.81 10.21
CA SER A 138 16.89 -5.55 11.56
C SER A 138 16.58 -4.06 11.77
N THR A 139 17.46 -3.20 11.28
CA THR A 139 17.29 -1.74 11.34
C THR A 139 16.08 -1.30 10.48
N ASP A 140 15.97 -1.82 9.27
CA ASP A 140 14.84 -1.49 8.40
C ASP A 140 13.51 -1.99 8.98
N LEU A 141 13.45 -3.23 9.51
CA LEU A 141 12.23 -3.79 10.09
C LEU A 141 11.81 -3.06 11.36
N ARG A 142 12.74 -2.67 12.22
CA ARG A 142 12.42 -1.83 13.39
C ARG A 142 11.85 -0.47 13.00
N ARG A 143 12.38 0.16 11.96
CA ARG A 143 11.80 1.41 11.42
C ARG A 143 10.39 1.21 10.90
N ILE A 144 10.16 0.13 10.17
CA ILE A 144 8.84 -0.25 9.67
C ILE A 144 7.87 -0.50 10.83
N LYS A 145 8.31 -1.21 11.88
CA LYS A 145 7.51 -1.44 13.09
C LYS A 145 7.11 -0.14 13.78
N ASN A 146 8.02 0.83 13.82
CA ASN A 146 7.76 2.15 14.43
C ASN A 146 6.70 2.98 13.67
N GLU A 147 6.42 2.66 12.40
CA GLU A 147 5.28 3.21 11.63
C GLU A 147 3.94 2.52 11.96
N GLY A 148 3.89 1.74 13.02
CA GLY A 148 2.67 1.02 13.44
C GLY A 148 2.32 -0.16 12.55
N VAL A 149 3.28 -0.71 11.78
CA VAL A 149 3.06 -1.87 10.92
C VAL A 149 2.95 -3.12 11.78
N GLY A 150 1.88 -3.89 11.55
CA GLY A 150 1.66 -5.21 12.14
C GLY A 150 2.05 -6.37 11.21
N CYS A 151 1.95 -6.16 9.90
CA CYS A 151 2.19 -7.20 8.90
C CYS A 151 2.97 -6.69 7.70
N LEU A 152 3.87 -7.53 7.20
CA LEU A 152 4.62 -7.35 5.96
C LEU A 152 4.00 -8.22 4.86
N VAL A 153 3.83 -7.67 3.67
CA VAL A 153 3.48 -8.45 2.46
C VAL A 153 4.69 -8.48 1.55
N CYS A 154 5.30 -9.65 1.42
CA CYS A 154 6.49 -9.87 0.61
C CYS A 154 6.10 -10.41 -0.77
N CYS A 155 6.26 -9.58 -1.82
CA CYS A 155 5.98 -9.94 -3.21
C CYS A 155 7.15 -10.62 -3.93
N LEU A 156 8.22 -10.96 -3.22
CA LEU A 156 9.42 -11.61 -3.76
C LEU A 156 9.38 -13.11 -3.49
N ASP A 157 9.90 -13.90 -4.40
CA ASP A 157 10.17 -15.32 -4.16
C ASP A 157 11.48 -15.54 -3.37
N ASN A 158 11.79 -16.77 -3.03
CA ASN A 158 12.97 -17.11 -2.24
C ASN A 158 14.28 -16.86 -3.00
N VAL A 159 14.28 -17.05 -4.32
CA VAL A 159 15.45 -16.84 -5.17
C VAL A 159 15.77 -15.35 -5.25
N GLU A 160 14.76 -14.53 -5.48
CA GLU A 160 14.92 -13.06 -5.50
C GLU A 160 15.40 -12.53 -4.13
N LEU A 161 14.83 -13.01 -3.02
CA LEU A 161 15.27 -12.63 -1.68
C LEU A 161 16.72 -12.98 -1.44
N ALA A 162 17.16 -14.21 -1.81
CA ALA A 162 18.54 -14.63 -1.69
C ALA A 162 19.47 -13.75 -2.54
N HIS A 163 19.11 -13.44 -3.79
CA HIS A 163 19.86 -12.52 -4.65
C HIS A 163 19.94 -11.09 -4.11
N LEU A 164 18.97 -10.69 -3.32
CA LEU A 164 19.00 -9.40 -2.62
C LEU A 164 19.82 -9.45 -1.31
N GLY A 165 20.43 -10.58 -0.98
CA GLY A 165 21.21 -10.77 0.23
C GLY A 165 20.37 -10.91 1.50
N VAL A 166 19.10 -11.28 1.36
CA VAL A 166 18.13 -11.44 2.47
C VAL A 166 17.40 -12.79 2.29
N PRO A 167 18.06 -13.94 2.51
CA PRO A 167 17.43 -15.24 2.40
C PRO A 167 16.15 -15.34 3.23
N TRP A 168 15.18 -16.12 2.75
CA TRP A 168 13.84 -16.20 3.36
C TRP A 168 13.88 -16.57 4.85
N GLU A 169 14.69 -17.51 5.23
CA GLU A 169 14.83 -17.96 6.61
C GLU A 169 15.24 -16.81 7.52
N THR A 170 16.30 -16.08 7.15
CA THR A 170 16.78 -14.89 7.87
C THR A 170 15.70 -13.80 7.91
N TYR A 171 15.02 -13.57 6.77
CA TYR A 171 13.96 -12.57 6.71
C TYR A 171 12.83 -12.90 7.69
N ARG A 172 12.38 -14.15 7.71
CA ARG A 172 11.31 -14.64 8.57
C ARG A 172 11.67 -14.55 10.06
N GLU A 173 12.88 -14.96 10.42
CA GLU A 173 13.38 -14.91 11.78
C GLU A 173 13.42 -13.47 12.31
N VAL A 174 14.04 -12.55 11.58
CA VAL A 174 14.14 -11.14 11.98
C VAL A 174 12.76 -10.46 12.00
N ALA A 175 11.85 -10.82 11.11
CA ALA A 175 10.47 -10.32 11.15
C ALA A 175 9.76 -10.78 12.43
N ALA A 176 9.87 -12.05 12.80
CA ALA A 176 9.30 -12.61 14.02
C ALA A 176 9.89 -11.96 15.27
N GLU A 177 11.22 -11.80 15.35
CA GLU A 177 11.90 -11.09 16.44
C GLU A 177 11.45 -9.64 16.60
N THR A 178 11.08 -8.99 15.48
CA THR A 178 10.56 -7.61 15.47
C THR A 178 9.06 -7.58 15.80
N GLY A 179 8.38 -8.73 15.92
CA GLY A 179 6.94 -8.84 16.16
C GLY A 179 6.13 -8.40 14.93
N LEU A 180 6.56 -8.77 13.73
CA LEU A 180 5.91 -8.51 12.45
C LEU A 180 5.45 -9.83 11.84
N ASP A 181 4.17 -9.91 11.49
CA ASP A 181 3.65 -11.00 10.66
C ASP A 181 4.13 -10.88 9.23
N VAL A 182 4.18 -11.98 8.48
CA VAL A 182 4.57 -11.97 7.08
C VAL A 182 3.60 -12.77 6.22
N ILE A 183 2.96 -12.09 5.27
CA ILE A 183 2.18 -12.69 4.19
C ILE A 183 3.08 -12.83 2.96
N ARG A 184 3.12 -14.04 2.39
CA ARG A 184 3.86 -14.32 1.15
C ARG A 184 2.94 -14.18 -0.05
N LEU A 185 3.31 -13.28 -0.97
CA LEU A 185 2.58 -13.03 -2.21
C LEU A 185 3.56 -12.95 -3.39
N PRO A 186 4.33 -14.03 -3.67
CA PRO A 186 5.36 -13.99 -4.69
C PRO A 186 4.76 -13.80 -6.08
N MET A 187 5.35 -12.88 -6.82
CA MET A 187 5.02 -12.59 -8.23
C MET A 187 6.32 -12.43 -9.01
N PRO A 188 6.45 -12.93 -10.24
CA PRO A 188 7.62 -12.69 -11.07
C PRO A 188 7.84 -11.20 -11.33
N ASP A 189 9.12 -10.77 -11.49
CA ASP A 189 9.44 -9.36 -11.70
C ASP A 189 8.87 -8.84 -13.02
N GLY A 190 8.13 -7.72 -12.97
CA GLY A 190 7.43 -7.16 -14.12
C GLY A 190 6.10 -7.82 -14.48
N PHE A 191 5.77 -8.96 -13.89
CA PHE A 191 4.55 -9.72 -14.18
C PHE A 191 3.47 -9.56 -13.10
N THR A 192 2.45 -10.40 -13.19
CA THR A 192 1.23 -10.39 -12.38
C THR A 192 1.07 -11.71 -11.61
N PRO A 193 0.19 -11.78 -10.62
CA PRO A 193 -0.16 -13.04 -9.95
C PRO A 193 -0.69 -14.09 -10.93
N VAL A 194 -0.33 -15.35 -10.70
CA VAL A 194 -0.75 -16.47 -11.55
C VAL A 194 -2.22 -16.84 -11.35
N SER A 195 -2.74 -16.70 -10.14
CA SER A 195 -4.13 -17.03 -9.80
C SER A 195 -4.85 -15.80 -9.22
N MET A 196 -5.90 -15.37 -9.91
CA MET A 196 -6.76 -14.27 -9.48
C MET A 196 -7.43 -14.57 -8.13
N ALA A 197 -7.99 -15.76 -7.99
CA ALA A 197 -8.70 -16.15 -6.76
C ALA A 197 -7.76 -16.22 -5.55
N LEU A 198 -6.56 -16.78 -5.70
CA LEU A 198 -5.57 -16.83 -4.64
C LEU A 198 -5.08 -15.41 -4.27
N PHE A 199 -4.82 -14.59 -5.27
CA PHE A 199 -4.42 -13.20 -5.07
C PHE A 199 -5.51 -12.42 -4.32
N ASP A 200 -6.77 -12.54 -4.74
CA ASP A 200 -7.91 -11.88 -4.08
C ASP A 200 -8.09 -12.34 -2.64
N SER A 201 -7.92 -13.64 -2.38
CA SER A 201 -7.94 -14.19 -1.02
C SER A 201 -6.87 -13.53 -0.14
N GLN A 202 -5.65 -13.36 -0.64
CA GLN A 202 -4.58 -12.69 0.11
C GLN A 202 -4.85 -11.20 0.33
N VAL A 203 -5.40 -10.51 -0.68
CA VAL A 203 -5.85 -9.11 -0.54
C VAL A 203 -6.98 -9.01 0.49
N GLY A 204 -7.90 -9.96 0.49
CA GLY A 204 -8.94 -10.10 1.51
C GLY A 204 -8.38 -10.26 2.91
N LEU A 205 -7.40 -11.14 3.10
CA LEU A 205 -6.70 -11.36 4.36
C LEU A 205 -6.04 -10.07 4.89
N ILE A 206 -5.35 -9.33 4.00
CA ILE A 206 -4.76 -8.02 4.34
C ILE A 206 -5.84 -7.07 4.87
N ALA A 207 -7.01 -7.06 4.23
CA ALA A 207 -8.11 -6.20 4.63
C ALA A 207 -8.71 -6.62 5.98
N THR A 208 -9.13 -7.89 6.12
CA THR A 208 -9.91 -8.36 7.27
C THR A 208 -9.10 -8.58 8.52
N GLU A 209 -7.86 -9.07 8.39
CA GLU A 209 -7.05 -9.38 9.55
C GLU A 209 -6.20 -8.21 10.04
N TYR A 210 -5.97 -7.20 9.19
CA TYR A 210 -5.10 -6.08 9.54
C TYR A 210 -5.75 -4.71 9.35
N THR A 211 -6.02 -4.27 8.11
CA THR A 211 -6.37 -2.86 7.90
C THR A 211 -7.75 -2.50 8.46
N LEU A 212 -8.74 -3.40 8.44
CA LEU A 212 -10.04 -3.19 9.08
C LEU A 212 -9.99 -3.31 10.61
N LYS A 213 -8.90 -3.84 11.17
CA LYS A 213 -8.62 -3.87 12.60
C LYS A 213 -7.72 -2.73 13.08
N GLY A 214 -7.44 -1.75 12.21
CA GLY A 214 -6.62 -0.58 12.53
C GLY A 214 -5.11 -0.80 12.44
N ALA A 215 -4.65 -1.99 12.04
CA ALA A 215 -3.23 -2.28 11.88
C ALA A 215 -2.73 -1.83 10.51
N ASN A 216 -1.58 -1.16 10.47
CA ASN A 216 -0.92 -0.83 9.22
C ASN A 216 -0.27 -2.09 8.61
N VAL A 217 -0.31 -2.18 7.28
CA VAL A 217 0.33 -3.24 6.50
C VAL A 217 1.35 -2.64 5.55
N LEU A 218 2.56 -3.19 5.50
CA LEU A 218 3.57 -2.73 4.55
C LEU A 218 3.76 -3.77 3.44
N VAL A 219 3.54 -3.35 2.21
CA VAL A 219 3.77 -4.17 1.00
C VAL A 219 5.10 -3.79 0.38
N HIS A 220 5.93 -4.79 0.10
CA HIS A 220 7.19 -4.55 -0.60
C HIS A 220 7.46 -5.57 -1.71
N CYS A 221 8.22 -5.11 -2.69
CA CYS A 221 8.90 -5.94 -3.69
C CYS A 221 10.36 -5.48 -3.77
N ARG A 222 11.08 -5.74 -4.86
CA ARG A 222 12.46 -5.27 -5.05
C ARG A 222 12.59 -3.74 -4.94
N GLY A 223 11.77 -2.99 -5.70
CA GLY A 223 11.76 -1.52 -5.73
C GLY A 223 10.62 -0.86 -4.97
N GLY A 224 9.55 -1.59 -4.71
CA GLY A 224 8.33 -1.09 -4.07
C GLY A 224 7.44 -0.26 -5.00
N VAL A 225 7.47 -0.51 -6.33
CA VAL A 225 6.73 0.28 -7.33
C VAL A 225 5.79 -0.57 -8.19
N GLY A 226 6.25 -1.64 -8.86
CA GLY A 226 5.42 -2.49 -9.72
C GLY A 226 4.53 -3.42 -8.92
N ARG A 227 5.06 -4.56 -8.46
CA ARG A 227 4.32 -5.62 -7.74
C ARG A 227 3.68 -5.13 -6.44
N ALA A 228 4.40 -4.34 -5.65
CA ALA A 228 3.85 -3.73 -4.45
C ALA A 228 2.74 -2.71 -4.79
N GLY A 229 2.93 -1.94 -5.84
CA GLY A 229 1.90 -1.02 -6.36
C GLY A 229 0.64 -1.76 -6.82
N LEU A 230 0.81 -2.90 -7.53
CA LEU A 230 -0.29 -3.75 -7.97
C LEU A 230 -1.13 -4.24 -6.78
N THR A 231 -0.47 -4.75 -5.74
CA THR A 231 -1.14 -5.21 -4.51
C THR A 231 -1.88 -4.07 -3.81
N ALA A 232 -1.27 -2.88 -3.75
CA ALA A 232 -1.89 -1.71 -3.15
C ALA A 232 -3.11 -1.21 -3.94
N CYS A 233 -3.04 -1.20 -5.27
CA CYS A 233 -4.18 -0.89 -6.13
C CYS A 233 -5.32 -1.89 -5.94
N ALA A 234 -5.03 -3.19 -5.93
CA ALA A 234 -6.02 -4.23 -5.71
C ALA A 234 -6.69 -4.11 -4.34
N TRP A 235 -5.92 -3.83 -3.28
CA TRP A 235 -6.47 -3.57 -1.96
C TRP A 235 -7.41 -2.36 -1.96
N ALA A 236 -7.02 -1.25 -2.59
CA ALA A 236 -7.86 -0.06 -2.65
C ALA A 236 -9.17 -0.29 -3.43
N ILE A 237 -9.12 -1.07 -4.51
CA ILE A 237 -10.30 -1.46 -5.28
C ILE A 237 -11.19 -2.39 -4.44
N LYS A 238 -10.62 -3.43 -3.82
CA LYS A 238 -11.37 -4.38 -3.00
C LYS A 238 -12.02 -3.72 -1.78
N MET A 239 -11.34 -2.73 -1.17
CA MET A 239 -11.89 -1.93 -0.08
C MET A 239 -13.00 -0.95 -0.54
N GLY A 240 -13.28 -0.84 -1.83
CA GLY A 240 -14.27 0.09 -2.37
C GLY A 240 -13.86 1.57 -2.34
N PHE A 241 -12.56 1.86 -2.11
CA PHE A 241 -12.05 3.24 -2.11
C PHE A 241 -12.02 3.86 -3.51
N VAL A 242 -12.15 3.05 -4.55
CA VAL A 242 -12.06 3.51 -5.93
C VAL A 242 -13.32 3.12 -6.68
N GLN A 243 -14.09 4.12 -7.05
CA GLN A 243 -15.26 4.01 -7.89
C GLN A 243 -14.93 4.55 -9.29
N PRO A 244 -15.62 4.14 -10.34
CA PRO A 244 -15.51 4.79 -11.65
C PRO A 244 -15.87 6.27 -11.55
N HIS A 245 -15.53 7.06 -12.56
CA HIS A 245 -15.87 8.48 -12.55
C HIS A 245 -17.40 8.65 -12.34
N PRO A 246 -17.84 9.61 -11.52
CA PRO A 246 -19.27 9.76 -11.17
C PRO A 246 -20.21 9.85 -12.37
N SER A 247 -19.79 10.47 -13.49
CA SER A 247 -20.58 10.55 -14.72
C SER A 247 -20.92 9.18 -15.31
N LEU A 248 -19.98 8.21 -15.24
CA LEU A 248 -20.22 6.85 -15.74
C LEU A 248 -21.18 6.08 -14.83
N SER A 249 -21.09 6.29 -13.53
CA SER A 249 -22.00 5.68 -12.56
C SER A 249 -23.45 6.16 -12.77
N LEU A 250 -23.65 7.45 -13.06
CA LEU A 250 -24.98 8.01 -13.36
C LEU A 250 -25.57 7.42 -14.66
N VAL A 251 -24.76 7.30 -15.71
CA VAL A 251 -25.19 6.69 -16.98
C VAL A 251 -25.58 5.22 -16.79
N ALA A 252 -24.79 4.47 -16.03
CA ALA A 252 -25.07 3.06 -15.73
C ALA A 252 -26.38 2.89 -14.93
N GLN A 253 -26.65 3.76 -13.96
CA GLN A 253 -27.88 3.75 -13.15
C GLN A 253 -29.12 4.14 -13.96
N SER A 254 -28.98 4.96 -14.99
CA SER A 254 -30.08 5.37 -15.87
C SER A 254 -30.46 4.33 -16.92
N SER A 255 -29.66 3.28 -17.06
CA SER A 255 -29.91 2.20 -18.02
C SER A 255 -30.93 1.21 -17.46
N ASN A 256 -32.10 1.07 -18.11
CA ASN A 256 -33.15 0.12 -17.73
C ASN A 256 -32.88 -1.32 -18.20
N GLY A 257 -31.65 -1.68 -18.52
CA GLY A 257 -31.27 -2.99 -19.07
C GLY A 257 -29.82 -3.37 -18.73
N PRO A 258 -29.30 -4.45 -19.30
CA PRO A 258 -27.91 -4.83 -19.14
C PRO A 258 -27.00 -3.71 -19.64
N ILE A 259 -25.91 -3.47 -18.92
CA ILE A 259 -24.92 -2.43 -19.26
C ILE A 259 -24.27 -2.80 -20.61
N PRO A 260 -24.25 -1.89 -21.60
CA PRO A 260 -23.55 -2.13 -22.85
C PRO A 260 -22.05 -2.41 -22.62
N ALA A 261 -21.46 -3.33 -23.40
CA ALA A 261 -20.07 -3.74 -23.25
C ALA A 261 -19.08 -2.57 -23.31
N GLU A 262 -19.36 -1.56 -24.14
CA GLU A 262 -18.55 -0.34 -24.23
C GLU A 262 -18.60 0.47 -22.94
N LEU A 263 -19.77 0.66 -22.35
CA LEU A 263 -19.93 1.38 -21.09
C LEU A 263 -19.27 0.61 -19.94
N GLU A 264 -19.39 -0.71 -19.94
CA GLU A 264 -18.68 -1.55 -18.98
C GLU A 264 -17.16 -1.40 -19.10
N HIS A 265 -16.64 -1.42 -20.32
CA HIS A 265 -15.20 -1.19 -20.56
C HIS A 265 -14.77 0.18 -20.02
N GLN A 266 -15.53 1.23 -20.26
CA GLN A 266 -15.26 2.57 -19.76
C GLN A 266 -15.29 2.63 -18.23
N ILE A 267 -16.25 1.96 -17.57
CA ILE A 267 -16.33 1.84 -16.12
C ILE A 267 -15.07 1.17 -15.54
N VAL A 268 -14.67 0.04 -16.12
CA VAL A 268 -13.49 -0.71 -15.70
C VAL A 268 -12.23 0.14 -15.87
N MET A 269 -12.03 0.73 -17.03
CA MET A 269 -10.83 1.52 -17.32
C MET A 269 -10.77 2.78 -16.46
N SER A 270 -11.89 3.46 -16.25
CA SER A 270 -11.96 4.62 -15.35
C SER A 270 -11.54 4.25 -13.92
N THR A 271 -11.99 3.10 -13.41
CA THR A 271 -11.58 2.61 -12.08
C THR A 271 -10.07 2.35 -12.02
N VAL A 272 -9.52 1.71 -13.05
CA VAL A 272 -8.08 1.40 -13.15
C VAL A 272 -7.24 2.68 -13.24
N GLU A 273 -7.62 3.62 -14.08
CA GLU A 273 -6.92 4.89 -14.23
C GLU A 273 -6.88 5.68 -12.91
N ARG A 274 -8.01 5.73 -12.21
CA ARG A 274 -8.14 6.44 -10.94
C ARG A 274 -7.27 5.82 -9.85
N VAL A 275 -7.25 4.49 -9.70
CA VAL A 275 -6.39 3.83 -8.71
C VAL A 275 -4.91 3.97 -9.04
N ILE A 276 -4.54 3.94 -10.34
CA ILE A 276 -3.17 4.18 -10.78
C ILE A 276 -2.75 5.62 -10.48
N ALA A 277 -3.62 6.60 -10.71
CA ALA A 277 -3.35 7.99 -10.34
C ALA A 277 -3.12 8.14 -8.83
N MET A 278 -3.93 7.48 -8.00
CA MET A 278 -3.75 7.48 -6.55
C MET A 278 -2.38 6.93 -6.14
N ILE A 279 -2.01 5.73 -6.60
CA ILE A 279 -0.73 5.14 -6.21
C ILE A 279 0.47 5.94 -6.75
N ARG A 280 0.37 6.50 -7.94
CA ARG A 280 1.42 7.35 -8.53
C ARG A 280 1.62 8.66 -7.77
N SER A 281 0.57 9.26 -7.23
CA SER A 281 0.69 10.44 -6.37
C SER A 281 1.44 10.14 -5.06
N ARG A 282 1.42 8.90 -4.58
CA ARG A 282 2.03 8.49 -3.31
C ARG A 282 3.41 7.85 -3.46
N ARG A 283 3.62 7.06 -4.53
CA ARG A 283 4.86 6.28 -4.73
C ARG A 283 5.70 6.74 -5.92
N GLY A 284 5.17 7.66 -6.71
CA GLY A 284 5.83 8.22 -7.88
C GLY A 284 5.36 7.59 -9.19
N LEU A 285 5.63 8.30 -10.30
CA LEU A 285 5.09 8.01 -11.63
C LEU A 285 5.43 6.61 -12.19
N LYS A 286 6.43 5.95 -11.61
CA LYS A 286 6.81 4.58 -12.00
C LYS A 286 5.98 3.50 -11.31
N ALA A 287 5.06 3.84 -10.40
CA ALA A 287 4.15 2.85 -9.85
C ALA A 287 3.25 2.28 -10.95
N ILE A 288 3.07 0.95 -10.95
CA ILE A 288 2.53 0.16 -12.07
C ILE A 288 3.41 0.29 -13.30
N GLU A 289 4.35 -0.64 -13.44
CA GLU A 289 5.51 -0.54 -14.35
C GLU A 289 5.23 -1.13 -15.73
N SER A 290 4.26 -2.07 -15.85
CA SER A 290 4.02 -2.80 -17.09
C SER A 290 2.56 -2.77 -17.53
N PHE A 291 2.36 -3.02 -18.82
CA PHE A 291 1.03 -3.12 -19.43
C PHE A 291 0.26 -4.33 -18.87
N GLU A 292 0.94 -5.42 -18.62
CA GLU A 292 0.38 -6.64 -18.01
C GLU A 292 -0.22 -6.33 -16.62
N GLN A 293 0.43 -5.48 -15.84
CA GLN A 293 -0.10 -5.03 -14.53
C GLN A 293 -1.37 -4.21 -14.69
N VAL A 294 -1.46 -3.34 -15.70
CA VAL A 294 -2.69 -2.59 -16.01
C VAL A 294 -3.82 -3.53 -16.44
N GLN A 295 -3.53 -4.48 -17.33
CA GLN A 295 -4.51 -5.48 -17.78
C GLN A 295 -4.98 -6.37 -16.64
N PHE A 296 -4.09 -6.74 -15.72
CA PHE A 296 -4.44 -7.50 -14.53
C PHE A 296 -5.41 -6.72 -13.65
N LEU A 297 -5.17 -5.44 -13.40
CA LEU A 297 -6.09 -4.59 -12.63
C LEU A 297 -7.47 -4.50 -13.31
N ALA A 298 -7.51 -4.35 -14.62
CA ALA A 298 -8.77 -4.34 -15.37
C ALA A 298 -9.53 -5.68 -15.23
N SER A 299 -8.80 -6.79 -15.30
CA SER A 299 -9.36 -8.13 -15.09
C SER A 299 -9.82 -8.32 -13.65
N TYR A 300 -9.09 -7.78 -12.68
CA TYR A 300 -9.45 -7.83 -11.26
C TYR A 300 -10.73 -7.04 -10.96
N VAL A 301 -10.89 -5.85 -11.55
CA VAL A 301 -12.14 -5.08 -11.44
C VAL A 301 -13.32 -5.86 -11.99
N ARG A 302 -13.19 -6.47 -13.20
CA ARG A 302 -14.26 -7.30 -13.79
C ARG A 302 -14.59 -8.50 -12.90
N TRP A 303 -13.55 -9.17 -12.39
CA TRP A 303 -13.71 -10.33 -11.51
C TRP A 303 -14.47 -9.99 -10.22
N LEU A 304 -14.16 -8.86 -9.58
CA LEU A 304 -14.90 -8.39 -8.40
C LEU A 304 -16.33 -8.03 -8.72
N ARG A 305 -16.60 -7.37 -9.85
CA ARG A 305 -17.95 -6.99 -10.29
C ARG A 305 -18.81 -8.24 -10.57
N ALA A 306 -18.25 -9.23 -11.26
CA ALA A 306 -18.92 -10.50 -11.49
C ALA A 306 -19.27 -11.23 -10.18
N ALA A 307 -18.38 -11.20 -9.19
CA ALA A 307 -18.62 -11.79 -7.87
C ALA A 307 -19.75 -11.08 -7.08
N GLN A 308 -20.03 -9.80 -7.39
CA GLN A 308 -21.13 -9.04 -6.78
C GLN A 308 -22.51 -9.34 -7.39
N GLY A 309 -22.56 -10.12 -8.47
CA GLY A 309 -23.79 -10.34 -9.24
C GLY A 309 -24.22 -9.09 -10.04
N GLU A 310 -23.36 -8.08 -10.16
CA GLU A 310 -23.49 -7.06 -11.19
C GLU A 310 -23.21 -7.77 -12.53
N ARG A 311 -24.26 -8.21 -13.20
CA ARG A 311 -24.15 -8.89 -14.48
C ARG A 311 -23.46 -7.97 -15.47
N LEU A 312 -22.41 -8.51 -16.05
CA LEU A 312 -21.74 -8.01 -17.22
C LEU A 312 -22.73 -7.86 -18.38
#